data_dde627364a03a657dee158f66b30e323
#
_entry.id   dde627364a03a657dee158f66b30e323
#
_cell.length_a   1.000
_cell.length_b   1.000
_cell.length_c   1.000
_cell.angle_alpha   90.00
_cell.angle_beta   90.00
_cell.angle_gamma   90.00
#
_symmetry.space_group_name_H-M   'P 1'
#
loop_
_entity.id
_entity.type
_entity.pdbx_description
1 polymer ?
#
loop_
_entity_poly.entity_id
_entity_poly.type
_entity_poly.pdbx_seq_one_letter_code
_entity_poly.pdbx_strand_id
1 'polypeptide(L)'
;MTEDKHIFIKNIYYMLSYAFSTLRESVYEDVQKESFDSIYNLFAAILSKGIGLQLKQGLYREYVNCVEDLAVVRGKIDMSGTIRNRLAHRAQVTCDFDELSQNNLFNQILKSVALLLLKQKDVSMQYKVALKRELLFFADIDEVDVKQV
;
A
#
# COMPACT_ATOMS: atom_id res chain seq x y z
N MET A 1 16.07 12.80 29.36
CA MET A 1 16.30 12.55 27.91
C MET A 1 15.28 11.62 27.26
N THR A 2 14.57 10.78 28.00
CA THR A 2 13.51 9.90 27.47
C THR A 2 12.15 10.60 27.38
N GLU A 3 11.82 11.50 28.29
CA GLU A 3 10.54 12.25 28.28
C GLU A 3 10.37 13.14 27.03
N ASP A 4 11.43 13.81 26.60
CA ASP A 4 11.36 14.69 25.42
C ASP A 4 11.05 13.94 24.13
N LYS A 5 11.56 12.70 23.99
CA LYS A 5 11.25 11.86 22.82
C LYS A 5 9.78 11.41 22.78
N HIS A 6 9.20 11.08 23.93
CA HIS A 6 7.79 10.71 24.03
C HIS A 6 6.86 11.88 23.66
N ILE A 7 7.18 13.08 24.14
CA ILE A 7 6.43 14.30 23.81
C ILE A 7 6.52 14.58 22.30
N PHE A 8 7.69 14.42 21.71
CA PHE A 8 7.92 14.64 20.29
C PHE A 8 7.12 13.65 19.41
N ILE A 9 7.12 12.36 19.76
CA ILE A 9 6.37 11.32 19.03
C ILE A 9 4.86 11.57 19.13
N LYS A 10 4.37 11.92 20.32
CA LYS A 10 2.96 12.31 20.50
C LYS A 10 2.58 13.52 19.64
N ASN A 11 3.43 14.52 19.57
CA ASN A 11 3.19 15.71 18.77
C ASN A 11 3.13 15.38 17.26
N ILE A 12 4.02 14.52 16.77
CA ILE A 12 3.94 14.03 15.37
C ILE A 12 2.61 13.31 15.13
N TYR A 13 2.17 12.47 16.06
CA TYR A 13 0.90 11.79 15.94
C TYR A 13 -0.29 12.77 15.88
N TYR A 14 -0.29 13.80 16.75
CA TYR A 14 -1.33 14.85 16.72
C TYR A 14 -1.33 15.62 15.40
N MET A 15 -0.15 15.96 14.88
CA MET A 15 -0.02 16.63 13.58
C MET A 15 -0.55 15.75 12.44
N LEU A 16 -0.21 14.46 12.44
CA LEU A 16 -0.70 13.50 11.45
C LEU A 16 -2.22 13.28 11.55
N SER A 17 -2.76 13.16 12.75
CA SER A 17 -4.19 12.99 12.95
C SER A 17 -5.00 14.23 12.54
N TYR A 18 -4.44 15.42 12.71
CA TYR A 18 -5.04 16.66 12.25
C TYR A 18 -4.97 16.81 10.72
N ALA A 19 -3.84 16.46 10.12
CA ALA A 19 -3.64 16.51 8.67
C ALA A 19 -4.47 15.46 7.92
N PHE A 20 -4.64 14.29 8.52
CA PHE A 20 -5.45 13.19 7.98
C PHE A 20 -6.74 13.06 8.80
N SER A 21 -7.74 13.84 8.48
CA SER A 21 -9.08 13.81 9.11
C SER A 21 -9.80 12.46 9.01
N THR A 22 -9.18 11.46 8.41
CA THR A 22 -9.65 10.09 8.23
C THR A 22 -9.34 9.14 9.39
N LEU A 23 -8.51 9.54 10.36
CA LEU A 23 -8.32 8.76 11.58
C LEU A 23 -9.58 8.89 12.44
N ARG A 24 -10.42 7.85 12.42
CA ARG A 24 -11.61 7.79 13.27
C ARG A 24 -11.22 7.87 14.74
N GLU A 25 -12.05 8.49 15.57
CA GLU A 25 -11.85 8.64 17.02
C GLU A 25 -11.41 7.33 17.72
N SER A 26 -11.94 6.18 17.29
CA SER A 26 -11.59 4.87 17.84
C SER A 26 -10.11 4.50 17.67
N VAL A 27 -9.50 4.88 16.55
CA VAL A 27 -8.04 4.66 16.32
C VAL A 27 -7.23 5.62 17.15
N TYR A 28 -7.74 6.83 17.33
CA TYR A 28 -7.11 7.88 18.15
C TYR A 28 -7.03 7.50 19.63
N GLU A 29 -8.15 7.02 20.20
CA GLU A 29 -8.18 6.59 21.60
C GLU A 29 -7.26 5.42 21.92
N ASP A 30 -7.17 4.46 21.00
CA ASP A 30 -6.29 3.29 21.16
C ASP A 30 -4.81 3.66 21.12
N VAL A 31 -4.44 4.59 20.22
CA VAL A 31 -3.05 5.05 20.09
C VAL A 31 -2.65 5.98 21.23
N GLN A 32 -3.58 6.76 21.80
CA GLN A 32 -3.30 7.59 22.96
C GLN A 32 -2.93 6.78 24.22
N LYS A 33 -3.45 5.56 24.35
CA LYS A 33 -3.21 4.68 25.49
C LYS A 33 -1.85 3.99 25.45
N GLU A 34 -1.21 3.96 24.28
CA GLU A 34 0.08 3.32 24.07
C GLU A 34 1.23 4.33 24.19
N SER A 35 2.25 3.99 24.95
CA SER A 35 3.53 4.72 24.95
C SER A 35 4.41 4.17 23.84
N PHE A 36 4.86 5.01 22.92
CA PHE A 36 5.74 4.60 21.83
C PHE A 36 7.20 4.93 22.18
N ASP A 37 8.03 3.91 22.21
CA ASP A 37 9.46 4.05 22.46
C ASP A 37 10.23 4.56 21.23
N SER A 38 9.64 4.42 20.04
CA SER A 38 10.26 4.77 18.77
C SER A 38 9.22 5.27 17.76
N ILE A 39 9.66 6.18 16.87
CA ILE A 39 8.82 6.68 15.78
C ILE A 39 8.40 5.56 14.81
N TYR A 40 9.24 4.53 14.65
CA TYR A 40 8.91 3.37 13.82
C TYR A 40 7.78 2.54 14.41
N ASN A 41 7.69 2.42 15.74
CA ASN A 41 6.57 1.81 16.42
C ASN A 41 5.27 2.57 16.19
N LEU A 42 5.31 3.90 16.24
CA LEU A 42 4.16 4.74 15.95
C LEU A 42 3.67 4.53 14.51
N PHE A 43 4.57 4.57 13.53
CA PHE A 43 4.19 4.33 12.14
C PHE A 43 3.67 2.91 11.90
N ALA A 44 4.28 1.90 12.52
CA ALA A 44 3.82 0.53 12.43
C ALA A 44 2.41 0.35 13.02
N ALA A 45 2.11 1.00 14.15
CA ALA A 45 0.79 0.98 14.77
C ALA A 45 -0.26 1.65 13.87
N ILE A 46 0.03 2.84 13.33
CA ILE A 46 -0.88 3.57 12.43
C ILE A 46 -1.12 2.75 11.17
N LEU A 47 -0.06 2.24 10.54
CA LEU A 47 -0.16 1.49 9.29
C LEU A 47 -0.94 0.19 9.48
N SER A 48 -0.65 -0.59 10.51
CA SER A 48 -1.36 -1.83 10.81
C SER A 48 -2.85 -1.57 11.06
N LYS A 49 -3.20 -0.58 11.88
CA LYS A 49 -4.61 -0.21 12.11
C LYS A 49 -5.30 0.27 10.82
N GLY A 50 -4.61 1.07 10.02
CA GLY A 50 -5.13 1.58 8.75
C GLY A 50 -5.37 0.46 7.73
N ILE A 51 -4.41 -0.43 7.53
CA ILE A 51 -4.55 -1.59 6.65
C ILE A 51 -5.66 -2.52 7.16
N GLY A 52 -5.71 -2.80 8.46
CA GLY A 52 -6.74 -3.64 9.06
C GLY A 52 -8.16 -3.11 8.84
N LEU A 53 -8.37 -1.78 8.90
CA LEU A 53 -9.64 -1.14 8.58
C LEU A 53 -9.97 -1.26 7.08
N GLN A 54 -8.97 -1.04 6.22
CA GLN A 54 -9.13 -1.15 4.78
C GLN A 54 -9.47 -2.59 4.35
N LEU A 55 -8.84 -3.59 4.96
CA LEU A 55 -9.14 -5.01 4.68
C LEU A 55 -10.57 -5.40 5.04
N LYS A 56 -11.15 -4.81 6.09
CA LYS A 56 -12.56 -5.02 6.45
C LYS A 56 -13.54 -4.46 5.41
N GLN A 57 -13.14 -3.40 4.70
CA GLN A 57 -13.93 -2.78 3.64
C GLN A 57 -13.62 -3.36 2.25
N GLY A 58 -12.60 -4.19 2.14
CA GLY A 58 -11.96 -4.64 0.90
C GLY A 58 -10.81 -3.72 0.49
N LEU A 59 -9.79 -4.28 -0.14
CA LEU A 59 -8.66 -3.49 -0.65
C LEU A 59 -9.14 -2.44 -1.66
N TYR A 60 -8.56 -1.26 -1.58
CA TYR A 60 -8.82 -0.17 -2.51
C TYR A 60 -8.57 -0.62 -3.95
N ARG A 61 -9.48 -0.28 -4.85
CA ARG A 61 -9.40 -0.59 -6.27
C ARG A 61 -9.43 0.70 -7.07
N GLU A 62 -8.64 0.73 -8.10
CA GLU A 62 -8.53 1.84 -9.03
C GLU A 62 -8.47 1.32 -10.46
N TYR A 63 -8.96 2.12 -11.42
CA TYR A 63 -8.77 1.79 -12.83
C TYR A 63 -7.32 2.04 -13.21
N VAL A 64 -6.64 0.97 -13.60
CA VAL A 64 -5.24 0.98 -14.06
C VAL A 64 -5.23 0.71 -15.53
N ASN A 65 -4.52 1.53 -16.29
CA ASN A 65 -4.34 1.32 -17.70
C ASN A 65 -3.41 0.13 -17.96
N CYS A 66 -3.87 -0.81 -18.75
CA CYS A 66 -3.16 -2.02 -19.12
C CYS A 66 -2.96 -2.07 -20.64
N VAL A 67 -1.75 -2.41 -21.07
CA VAL A 67 -1.44 -2.66 -22.49
C VAL A 67 -0.92 -4.09 -22.58
N GLU A 68 -1.72 -4.98 -23.15
CA GLU A 68 -1.42 -6.42 -23.20
C GLU A 68 -1.72 -7.03 -24.57
N ASP A 69 -0.98 -8.11 -24.87
CA ASP A 69 -1.21 -8.93 -26.06
C ASP A 69 -2.26 -10.00 -25.76
N LEU A 70 -3.44 -9.86 -26.33
CA LEU A 70 -4.60 -10.72 -26.06
C LEU A 70 -5.03 -11.49 -27.31
N ALA A 71 -5.59 -12.68 -27.11
CA ALA A 71 -6.20 -13.47 -28.18
C ALA A 71 -7.55 -12.90 -28.64
N VAL A 72 -8.22 -12.12 -27.80
CA VAL A 72 -9.52 -11.48 -28.06
C VAL A 72 -9.39 -9.99 -27.81
N VAL A 73 -9.99 -9.18 -28.67
CA VAL A 73 -9.98 -7.72 -28.58
C VAL A 73 -10.66 -7.25 -27.29
N ARG A 74 -9.97 -6.42 -26.52
CA ARG A 74 -10.47 -5.74 -25.34
C ARG A 74 -10.04 -4.27 -25.35
N GLY A 75 -10.98 -3.37 -25.20
CA GLY A 75 -10.69 -1.93 -25.22
C GLY A 75 -10.24 -1.43 -26.59
N LYS A 76 -9.20 -0.63 -26.62
CA LYS A 76 -8.66 0.00 -27.82
C LYS A 76 -7.50 -0.83 -28.38
N ILE A 77 -7.48 -1.02 -29.70
CA ILE A 77 -6.38 -1.74 -30.37
C ILE A 77 -5.18 -0.80 -30.52
N ASP A 78 -4.02 -1.23 -30.03
CA ASP A 78 -2.73 -0.63 -30.39
C ASP A 78 -2.21 -1.26 -31.69
N MET A 79 -2.21 -0.46 -32.74
CA MET A 79 -1.81 -0.91 -34.08
C MET A 79 -0.33 -1.26 -34.13
N SER A 80 0.53 -0.54 -33.44
CA SER A 80 1.98 -0.76 -33.44
C SER A 80 2.34 -2.11 -32.83
N GLY A 81 1.76 -2.42 -31.67
CA GLY A 81 1.94 -3.71 -31.00
C GLY A 81 1.34 -4.87 -31.80
N THR A 82 0.15 -4.66 -32.35
CA THR A 82 -0.56 -5.66 -33.19
C THR A 82 0.23 -6.02 -34.45
N ILE A 83 0.79 -5.03 -35.14
CA ILE A 83 1.65 -5.26 -36.32
C ILE A 83 2.90 -6.05 -35.93
N ARG A 84 3.51 -5.71 -34.78
CA ARG A 84 4.67 -6.42 -34.26
C ARG A 84 4.38 -7.88 -33.95
N ASN A 85 3.20 -8.16 -33.35
CA ASN A 85 2.73 -9.53 -33.13
C ASN A 85 2.53 -10.31 -34.42
N ARG A 86 1.91 -9.67 -35.42
CA ARG A 86 1.71 -10.29 -36.73
C ARG A 86 3.02 -10.62 -37.45
N LEU A 87 3.98 -9.72 -37.40
CA LEU A 87 5.33 -9.96 -37.95
C LEU A 87 6.05 -11.10 -37.24
N ALA A 88 5.81 -11.26 -35.93
CA ALA A 88 6.34 -12.35 -35.10
C ALA A 88 5.51 -13.65 -35.19
N HIS A 89 4.53 -13.73 -36.13
CA HIS A 89 3.61 -14.86 -36.29
C HIS A 89 2.81 -15.22 -35.03
N ARG A 90 2.51 -14.25 -34.18
CA ARG A 90 1.64 -14.40 -33.01
C ARG A 90 0.20 -14.05 -33.40
N ALA A 91 -0.73 -14.93 -33.08
CA ALA A 91 -2.17 -14.69 -33.26
C ALA A 91 -2.74 -13.88 -32.07
N GLN A 92 -2.16 -12.71 -31.81
CA GLN A 92 -2.52 -11.84 -30.69
C GLN A 92 -2.68 -10.39 -31.17
N VAL A 93 -3.55 -9.67 -30.50
CA VAL A 93 -3.83 -8.25 -30.74
C VAL A 93 -3.38 -7.50 -29.50
N THR A 94 -2.58 -6.46 -29.65
CA THR A 94 -2.20 -5.58 -28.53
C THR A 94 -3.38 -4.67 -28.22
N CYS A 95 -3.88 -4.77 -27.00
CA CYS A 95 -5.03 -4.02 -26.52
C CYS A 95 -4.63 -3.07 -25.41
N ASP A 96 -5.17 -1.86 -25.46
CA ASP A 96 -5.07 -0.82 -24.44
C ASP A 96 -6.45 -0.67 -23.79
N PHE A 97 -6.53 -0.98 -22.50
CA PHE A 97 -7.77 -0.98 -21.74
C PHE A 97 -7.55 -0.64 -20.27
N ASP A 98 -8.59 -0.13 -19.63
CA ASP A 98 -8.58 0.11 -18.20
C ASP A 98 -9.16 -1.10 -17.46
N GLU A 99 -8.47 -1.52 -16.40
CA GLU A 99 -8.90 -2.61 -15.53
C GLU A 99 -9.00 -2.13 -14.08
N LEU A 100 -10.10 -2.48 -13.41
CA LEU A 100 -10.29 -2.20 -11.99
C LEU A 100 -9.41 -3.16 -11.18
N SER A 101 -8.27 -2.65 -10.70
CA SER A 101 -7.23 -3.45 -10.07
C SER A 101 -6.97 -3.06 -8.64
N GLN A 102 -6.66 -4.04 -7.81
CA GLN A 102 -6.07 -3.84 -6.48
C GLN A 102 -4.56 -3.57 -6.56
N ASN A 103 -3.92 -3.98 -7.65
CA ASN A 103 -2.49 -3.71 -7.90
C ASN A 103 -2.31 -2.29 -8.45
N ASN A 104 -2.66 -1.30 -7.63
CA ASN A 104 -2.51 0.12 -7.92
C ASN A 104 -1.40 0.73 -7.07
N LEU A 105 -0.95 1.92 -7.45
CA LEU A 105 0.17 2.60 -6.79
C LEU A 105 -0.05 2.79 -5.29
N PHE A 106 -1.29 3.08 -4.87
CA PHE A 106 -1.62 3.26 -3.44
C PHE A 106 -1.33 1.99 -2.64
N ASN A 107 -1.85 0.84 -3.08
CA ASN A 107 -1.62 -0.44 -2.39
C ASN A 107 -0.17 -0.92 -2.50
N GLN A 108 0.52 -0.64 -3.62
CA GLN A 108 1.95 -0.92 -3.79
C GLN A 108 2.80 -0.14 -2.78
N ILE A 109 2.50 1.14 -2.54
CA ILE A 109 3.16 1.96 -1.52
C ILE A 109 2.90 1.39 -0.13
N LEU A 110 1.65 1.06 0.21
CA LEU A 110 1.31 0.46 1.50
C LEU A 110 2.11 -0.82 1.75
N LYS A 111 2.16 -1.72 0.77
CA LYS A 111 2.94 -2.96 0.85
C LYS A 111 4.42 -2.68 1.08
N SER A 112 5.01 -1.80 0.27
CA SER A 112 6.44 -1.49 0.34
C SER A 112 6.83 -0.86 1.67
N VAL A 113 6.01 0.08 2.19
CA VAL A 113 6.25 0.69 3.51
C VAL A 113 6.10 -0.33 4.64
N ALA A 114 5.09 -1.22 4.57
CA ALA A 114 4.93 -2.27 5.56
C ALA A 114 6.15 -3.21 5.60
N LEU A 115 6.70 -3.59 4.44
CA LEU A 115 7.91 -4.40 4.34
C LEU A 115 9.14 -3.68 4.90
N LEU A 116 9.28 -2.37 4.69
CA LEU A 116 10.34 -1.56 5.28
C LEU A 116 10.25 -1.54 6.81
N LEU A 117 9.05 -1.36 7.37
CA LEU A 117 8.83 -1.37 8.81
C LEU A 117 9.12 -2.74 9.43
N LEU A 118 8.82 -3.85 8.73
CA LEU A 118 9.16 -5.20 9.19
C LEU A 118 10.68 -5.42 9.34
N LYS A 119 11.49 -4.74 8.54
CA LYS A 119 12.97 -4.81 8.60
C LYS A 119 13.55 -3.99 9.76
N GLN A 120 12.80 -3.04 10.32
CA GLN A 120 13.29 -2.19 11.40
C GLN A 120 13.36 -2.98 12.72
N LYS A 121 14.47 -2.81 13.46
CA LYS A 121 14.67 -3.47 14.75
C LYS A 121 13.81 -2.86 15.86
N ASP A 122 13.56 -1.56 15.74
CA ASP A 122 12.85 -0.77 16.77
C ASP A 122 11.32 -0.93 16.72
N VAL A 123 10.81 -1.78 15.83
CA VAL A 123 9.37 -2.10 15.76
C VAL A 123 9.07 -3.28 16.65
N SER A 124 8.09 -3.11 17.54
CA SER A 124 7.64 -4.15 18.47
C SER A 124 7.11 -5.38 17.73
N MET A 125 7.30 -6.56 18.34
CA MET A 125 6.88 -7.83 17.74
C MET A 125 5.36 -7.88 17.47
N GLN A 126 4.55 -7.27 18.32
CA GLN A 126 3.10 -7.23 18.14
C GLN A 126 2.68 -6.58 16.81
N TYR A 127 3.31 -5.45 16.44
CA TYR A 127 3.05 -4.78 15.17
C TYR A 127 3.62 -5.55 13.98
N LYS A 128 4.79 -6.18 14.16
CA LYS A 128 5.36 -7.04 13.12
C LYS A 128 4.46 -8.23 12.79
N VAL A 129 3.88 -8.87 13.81
CA VAL A 129 2.94 -9.99 13.60
C VAL A 129 1.67 -9.51 12.90
N ALA A 130 1.11 -8.38 13.32
CA ALA A 130 -0.06 -7.81 12.70
C ALA A 130 0.19 -7.46 11.22
N LEU A 131 1.27 -6.72 10.91
CA LEU A 131 1.65 -6.37 9.55
C LEU A 131 1.91 -7.61 8.67
N LYS A 132 2.59 -8.64 9.18
CA LYS A 132 2.80 -9.88 8.44
C LYS A 132 1.49 -10.56 8.06
N ARG A 133 0.52 -10.61 8.98
CA ARG A 133 -0.80 -11.19 8.72
C ARG A 133 -1.57 -10.38 7.67
N GLU A 134 -1.50 -9.07 7.74
CA GLU A 134 -2.14 -8.17 6.79
C GLU A 134 -1.53 -8.26 5.39
N LEU A 135 -0.20 -8.40 5.31
CA LEU A 135 0.52 -8.56 4.04
C LEU A 135 0.16 -9.82 3.26
N LEU A 136 -0.43 -10.84 3.88
CA LEU A 136 -0.95 -12.00 3.17
C LEU A 136 -2.03 -11.63 2.14
N PHE A 137 -2.80 -10.57 2.42
CA PHE A 137 -3.83 -10.07 1.50
C PHE A 137 -3.26 -9.23 0.35
N PHE A 138 -1.96 -8.88 0.42
CA PHE A 138 -1.23 -8.11 -0.59
C PHE A 138 -0.35 -9.01 -1.49
N ALA A 139 -0.64 -10.31 -1.54
CA ALA A 139 0.18 -11.27 -2.30
C ALA A 139 0.28 -10.89 -3.80
N ASP A 140 -0.85 -10.51 -4.40
CA ASP A 140 -0.97 -10.18 -5.83
C ASP A 140 -0.66 -8.70 -6.14
N ILE A 141 -0.15 -7.96 -5.17
CA ILE A 141 0.22 -6.55 -5.31
C ILE A 141 1.74 -6.46 -5.46
N ASP A 142 2.21 -5.71 -6.45
CA ASP A 142 3.63 -5.50 -6.68
C ASP A 142 4.27 -4.61 -5.60
N GLU A 143 5.58 -4.68 -5.49
CA GLU A 143 6.37 -3.77 -4.67
C GLU A 143 6.84 -2.58 -5.53
N VAL A 144 6.85 -1.40 -4.95
CA VAL A 144 7.40 -0.20 -5.59
C VAL A 144 8.66 0.23 -4.85
N ASP A 145 9.65 0.71 -5.61
CA ASP A 145 10.83 1.32 -5.00
C ASP A 145 10.46 2.71 -4.46
N VAL A 146 10.34 2.79 -3.14
CA VAL A 146 9.95 4.02 -2.41
C VAL A 146 10.91 5.19 -2.68
N LYS A 147 12.08 4.93 -3.24
CA LYS A 147 13.03 5.99 -3.63
C LYS A 147 12.71 6.64 -4.97
N GLN A 148 11.79 6.07 -5.73
CA GLN A 148 11.42 6.53 -7.07
C GLN A 148 10.01 7.16 -7.14
N VAL A 149 9.32 7.25 -6.00
CA VAL A 149 7.97 7.84 -5.88
C VAL A 149 8.05 9.33 -5.54
#